data_0ba4aa611ebc0a7b5b36de591e63497b
#
_entry.id   0ba4aa611ebc0a7b5b36de591e63497b
#
_cell.length_a   1.000
_cell.length_b   1.000
_cell.length_c   1.000
_cell.angle_alpha   90.00
_cell.angle_beta   90.00
_cell.angle_gamma   90.00
#
_symmetry.space_group_name_H-M   'P 1'
#
loop_
_entity.id
_entity.type
_entity.pdbx_description
1 polymer ?
#
loop_
_entity_poly.entity_id
_entity_poly.type
_entity_poly.pdbx_seq_one_letter_code
_entity_poly.pdbx_strand_id
1 'polypeptide(L)'
;MKPVAVVFDLFGTLLEIASLREAAAAVTPQPDAFVATWREKQLGYAFAATIMEMHEDFDVMTDYALAYAAAKHGIALDAAARQSLVDAWQRVRAYDDVGPVLLDLQARDVRCAVLTNGTPATSAAALANAGIAHHIDVTLSVESAGAFKPDRRVYELVTKHYGAPAGRFVFVTSNGWDATGAAAFGMRVAWCNRNGMPTETFGPPPAWTLRDLSELKAIVDAS
;
A
#
# COMPACT_ATOMS: atom_id res chain seq x y z
N MET A 1 19.77 -16.18 -4.61
CA MET A 1 20.01 -16.16 -3.14
C MET A 1 18.67 -15.79 -2.48
N LYS A 2 18.18 -16.62 -1.55
CA LYS A 2 16.88 -16.42 -0.85
C LYS A 2 16.80 -15.00 -0.27
N PRO A 3 15.70 -14.26 -0.47
CA PRO A 3 15.55 -12.92 0.10
C PRO A 3 15.52 -13.00 1.64
N VAL A 4 15.95 -11.93 2.31
CA VAL A 4 15.85 -11.81 3.78
C VAL A 4 14.39 -11.72 4.20
N ALA A 5 13.59 -11.00 3.42
CA ALA A 5 12.14 -10.93 3.53
C ALA A 5 11.53 -10.53 2.19
N VAL A 6 10.27 -10.89 2.00
CA VAL A 6 9.38 -10.26 1.01
C VAL A 6 8.63 -9.15 1.72
N VAL A 7 8.75 -7.94 1.19
CA VAL A 7 8.16 -6.73 1.78
C VAL A 7 7.03 -6.25 0.89
N PHE A 8 5.84 -6.17 1.42
CA PHE A 8 4.64 -5.79 0.68
C PHE A 8 4.22 -4.35 0.99
N ASP A 9 3.83 -3.60 -0.02
CA ASP A 9 2.91 -2.50 0.17
C ASP A 9 1.55 -3.05 0.61
N LEU A 10 0.74 -2.24 1.30
CA LEU A 10 -0.53 -2.70 1.88
C LEU A 10 -1.72 -2.33 1.00
N PHE A 11 -2.08 -1.04 0.96
CA PHE A 11 -3.31 -0.56 0.31
C PHE A 11 -3.15 -0.48 -1.22
N GLY A 12 -3.94 -1.29 -1.93
CA GLY A 12 -3.88 -1.48 -3.38
C GLY A 12 -3.01 -2.67 -3.80
N THR A 13 -2.24 -3.27 -2.87
CA THR A 13 -1.36 -4.43 -3.13
C THR A 13 -1.87 -5.70 -2.45
N LEU A 14 -1.92 -5.74 -1.13
CA LEU A 14 -2.56 -6.81 -0.37
C LEU A 14 -4.06 -6.56 -0.18
N LEU A 15 -4.45 -5.29 0.01
CA LEU A 15 -5.82 -4.87 0.27
C LEU A 15 -6.42 -4.11 -0.91
N GLU A 16 -7.61 -4.52 -1.34
CA GLU A 16 -8.32 -4.03 -2.51
C GLU A 16 -9.03 -2.70 -2.26
N ILE A 17 -8.43 -1.58 -2.63
CA ILE A 17 -9.02 -0.23 -2.44
C ILE A 17 -10.40 -0.11 -3.12
N ALA A 18 -10.62 -0.81 -4.24
CA ALA A 18 -11.91 -0.79 -4.92
C ALA A 18 -13.08 -1.26 -4.02
N SER A 19 -12.81 -2.02 -2.93
CA SER A 19 -13.83 -2.41 -1.96
C SER A 19 -14.45 -1.23 -1.20
N LEU A 20 -13.77 -0.06 -1.16
CA LEU A 20 -14.32 1.18 -0.58
C LEU A 20 -15.57 1.69 -1.33
N ARG A 21 -15.78 1.26 -2.59
CA ARG A 21 -16.97 1.60 -3.36
C ARG A 21 -18.27 1.25 -2.65
N GLU A 22 -18.27 0.19 -1.84
CA GLU A 22 -19.46 -0.24 -1.08
C GLU A 22 -19.86 0.80 -0.04
N ALA A 23 -18.90 1.35 0.70
CA ALA A 23 -19.15 2.46 1.63
C ALA A 23 -19.52 3.75 0.89
N ALA A 24 -18.84 4.06 -0.22
CA ALA A 24 -19.09 5.25 -1.01
C ALA A 24 -20.48 5.23 -1.69
N ALA A 25 -21.01 4.07 -2.02
CA ALA A 25 -22.36 3.94 -2.62
C ALA A 25 -23.48 4.45 -1.70
N ALA A 26 -23.24 4.57 -0.40
CA ALA A 26 -24.21 5.14 0.54
C ALA A 26 -24.33 6.68 0.40
N VAL A 27 -23.34 7.35 -0.19
CA VAL A 27 -23.29 8.82 -0.27
C VAL A 27 -23.30 9.36 -1.70
N THR A 28 -23.04 8.52 -2.72
CA THR A 28 -22.99 8.95 -4.12
C THR A 28 -23.43 7.85 -5.09
N PRO A 29 -24.14 8.23 -6.19
CA PRO A 29 -24.43 7.30 -7.29
C PRO A 29 -23.21 6.96 -8.17
N GLN A 30 -22.06 7.61 -7.95
CA GLN A 30 -20.82 7.41 -8.71
C GLN A 30 -19.65 6.99 -7.77
N PRO A 31 -19.79 5.86 -7.04
CA PRO A 31 -18.82 5.49 -6.00
C PRO A 31 -17.41 5.27 -6.53
N ASP A 32 -17.25 4.70 -7.71
CA ASP A 32 -15.92 4.44 -8.29
C ASP A 32 -15.18 5.74 -8.60
N ALA A 33 -15.84 6.72 -9.21
CA ALA A 33 -15.26 8.04 -9.52
C ALA A 33 -14.93 8.81 -8.23
N PHE A 34 -15.79 8.70 -7.22
CA PHE A 34 -15.56 9.30 -5.91
C PHE A 34 -14.33 8.71 -5.22
N VAL A 35 -14.24 7.38 -5.12
CA VAL A 35 -13.10 6.68 -4.51
C VAL A 35 -11.80 6.97 -5.27
N ALA A 36 -11.84 7.02 -6.61
CA ALA A 36 -10.68 7.38 -7.42
C ALA A 36 -10.19 8.80 -7.10
N THR A 37 -11.10 9.79 -7.02
CA THR A 37 -10.76 11.17 -6.64
C THR A 37 -10.19 11.22 -5.21
N TRP A 38 -10.81 10.49 -4.28
CA TRP A 38 -10.36 10.42 -2.89
C TRP A 38 -8.92 9.88 -2.80
N ARG A 39 -8.67 8.74 -3.46
CA ARG A 39 -7.33 8.12 -3.48
C ARG A 39 -6.28 9.00 -4.15
N GLU A 40 -6.59 9.60 -5.29
CA GLU A 40 -5.69 10.53 -5.99
C GLU A 40 -5.26 11.69 -5.08
N LYS A 41 -6.22 12.30 -4.38
CA LYS A 41 -5.94 13.42 -3.48
C LYS A 41 -5.18 12.99 -2.23
N GLN A 42 -5.51 11.84 -1.66
CA GLN A 42 -4.82 11.28 -0.51
C GLN A 42 -3.31 11.13 -0.80
N LEU A 43 -2.96 10.52 -1.94
CA LEU A 43 -1.57 10.37 -2.36
C LEU A 43 -0.92 11.73 -2.71
N GLY A 44 -1.63 12.58 -3.44
CA GLY A 44 -1.14 13.91 -3.80
C GLY A 44 -0.83 14.77 -2.57
N TYR A 45 -1.66 14.71 -1.54
CA TYR A 45 -1.40 15.42 -0.28
C TYR A 45 -0.22 14.82 0.49
N ALA A 46 -0.10 13.49 0.54
CA ALA A 46 1.05 12.83 1.16
C ALA A 46 2.38 13.21 0.47
N PHE A 47 2.40 13.25 -0.86
CA PHE A 47 3.59 13.69 -1.62
C PHE A 47 3.91 15.16 -1.35
N ALA A 48 2.89 16.03 -1.39
CA ALA A 48 3.07 17.45 -1.12
C ALA A 48 3.55 17.70 0.32
N ALA A 49 2.95 17.02 1.30
CA ALA A 49 3.35 17.14 2.71
C ALA A 49 4.81 16.73 2.91
N THR A 50 5.27 15.66 2.26
CA THR A 50 6.67 15.24 2.32
C THR A 50 7.62 16.30 1.74
N ILE A 51 7.27 16.88 0.56
CA ILE A 51 8.09 17.90 -0.11
C ILE A 51 8.11 19.21 0.69
N MET A 52 6.99 19.58 1.31
CA MET A 52 6.86 20.78 2.14
C MET A 52 7.39 20.60 3.56
N GLU A 53 7.85 19.38 3.93
CA GLU A 53 8.26 19.01 5.28
C GLU A 53 7.16 19.26 6.34
N MET A 54 5.89 19.15 5.91
CA MET A 54 4.69 19.28 6.77
C MET A 54 4.19 17.88 7.10
N HIS A 55 4.79 17.26 8.10
CA HIS A 55 4.43 15.89 8.47
C HIS A 55 3.17 15.87 9.34
N GLU A 56 2.14 15.21 8.83
CA GLU A 56 0.96 14.76 9.57
C GLU A 56 0.75 13.27 9.23
N ASP A 57 -0.02 12.55 10.02
CA ASP A 57 -0.26 11.13 9.75
C ASP A 57 -1.14 10.88 8.51
N PHE A 58 -1.14 9.64 8.02
CA PHE A 58 -1.85 9.32 6.80
C PHE A 58 -3.37 9.33 6.95
N ASP A 59 -3.89 9.15 8.17
CA ASP A 59 -5.33 9.20 8.43
C ASP A 59 -5.82 10.66 8.30
N VAL A 60 -4.99 11.65 8.68
CA VAL A 60 -5.25 13.08 8.43
C VAL A 60 -5.23 13.37 6.92
N MET A 61 -4.27 12.85 6.16
CA MET A 61 -4.26 12.97 4.70
C MET A 61 -5.51 12.36 4.07
N THR A 62 -5.95 11.22 4.60
CA THR A 62 -7.18 10.52 4.18
C THR A 62 -8.41 11.40 4.38
N ASP A 63 -8.50 12.05 5.52
CA ASP A 63 -9.64 12.91 5.89
C ASP A 63 -9.66 14.21 5.07
N TYR A 64 -8.53 14.88 4.88
CA TYR A 64 -8.43 16.05 3.98
C TYR A 64 -8.83 15.70 2.55
N ALA A 65 -8.36 14.55 2.05
CA ALA A 65 -8.70 14.08 0.72
C ALA A 65 -10.19 13.73 0.57
N LEU A 66 -10.82 13.19 1.62
CA LEU A 66 -12.25 12.94 1.67
C LEU A 66 -13.05 14.24 1.55
N ALA A 67 -12.67 15.26 2.31
CA ALA A 67 -13.31 16.58 2.25
C ALA A 67 -13.22 17.18 0.84
N TYR A 68 -12.06 17.07 0.20
CA TYR A 68 -11.87 17.53 -1.18
C TYR A 68 -12.75 16.73 -2.17
N ALA A 69 -12.76 15.39 -2.06
CA ALA A 69 -13.54 14.53 -2.94
C ALA A 69 -15.04 14.84 -2.81
N ALA A 70 -15.55 15.00 -1.58
CA ALA A 70 -16.93 15.37 -1.32
C ALA A 70 -17.29 16.71 -1.99
N ALA A 71 -16.46 17.74 -1.80
CA ALA A 71 -16.66 19.05 -2.43
C ALA A 71 -16.64 18.97 -3.96
N LYS A 72 -15.65 18.25 -4.55
CA LYS A 72 -15.54 18.10 -6.01
C LYS A 72 -16.74 17.41 -6.63
N HIS A 73 -17.33 16.43 -5.93
CA HIS A 73 -18.49 15.67 -6.40
C HIS A 73 -19.84 16.28 -5.95
N GLY A 74 -19.84 17.43 -5.27
CA GLY A 74 -21.06 18.11 -4.81
C GLY A 74 -21.81 17.34 -3.72
N ILE A 75 -21.09 16.56 -2.89
CA ILE A 75 -21.65 15.70 -1.84
C ILE A 75 -21.54 16.42 -0.51
N ALA A 76 -22.66 16.59 0.18
CA ALA A 76 -22.68 17.04 1.58
C ALA A 76 -22.57 15.82 2.50
N LEU A 77 -21.46 15.71 3.21
CA LEU A 77 -21.24 14.66 4.21
C LEU A 77 -21.59 15.21 5.60
N ASP A 78 -22.50 14.56 6.30
CA ASP A 78 -22.63 14.75 7.74
C ASP A 78 -21.49 14.03 8.50
N ALA A 79 -21.41 14.25 9.80
CA ALA A 79 -20.35 13.67 10.61
C ALA A 79 -20.37 12.14 10.61
N ALA A 80 -21.54 11.52 10.58
CA ALA A 80 -21.69 10.07 10.61
C ALA A 80 -21.26 9.43 9.28
N ALA A 81 -21.67 10.01 8.15
CA ALA A 81 -21.26 9.58 6.82
C ALA A 81 -19.73 9.72 6.62
N ARG A 82 -19.17 10.87 7.06
CA ARG A 82 -17.70 11.10 7.04
C ARG A 82 -16.97 10.02 7.83
N GLN A 83 -17.37 9.77 9.06
CA GLN A 83 -16.74 8.77 9.92
C GLN A 83 -16.84 7.36 9.31
N SER A 84 -18.02 7.00 8.79
CA SER A 84 -18.24 5.70 8.14
C SER A 84 -17.31 5.46 6.95
N LEU A 85 -17.07 6.49 6.14
CA LEU A 85 -16.13 6.42 5.01
C LEU A 85 -14.68 6.29 5.46
N VAL A 86 -14.26 7.05 6.47
CA VAL A 86 -12.90 6.92 7.06
C VAL A 86 -12.70 5.53 7.65
N ASP A 87 -13.66 5.04 8.44
CA ASP A 87 -13.60 3.71 9.04
C ASP A 87 -13.59 2.57 8.01
N ALA A 88 -14.09 2.82 6.79
CA ALA A 88 -14.07 1.82 5.72
C ALA A 88 -12.65 1.41 5.33
N TRP A 89 -11.63 2.27 5.51
CA TRP A 89 -10.22 1.91 5.27
C TRP A 89 -9.73 0.78 6.17
N GLN A 90 -10.31 0.64 7.36
CA GLN A 90 -9.98 -0.47 8.26
C GLN A 90 -10.66 -1.79 7.86
N ARG A 91 -11.63 -1.75 6.93
CA ARG A 91 -12.44 -2.88 6.49
C ARG A 91 -12.24 -3.26 5.02
N VAL A 92 -11.21 -2.70 4.37
CA VAL A 92 -10.85 -3.09 2.99
C VAL A 92 -10.50 -4.57 2.94
N ARG A 93 -10.99 -5.26 1.90
CA ARG A 93 -10.78 -6.70 1.74
C ARG A 93 -9.39 -7.00 1.17
N ALA A 94 -8.84 -8.17 1.52
CA ALA A 94 -7.70 -8.69 0.79
C ALA A 94 -8.13 -9.16 -0.61
N TYR A 95 -7.20 -9.09 -1.58
CA TYR A 95 -7.40 -9.79 -2.85
C TYR A 95 -7.38 -11.31 -2.63
N ASP A 96 -8.07 -12.06 -3.49
CA ASP A 96 -8.26 -13.50 -3.33
C ASP A 96 -6.94 -14.30 -3.37
N ASP A 97 -5.92 -13.79 -4.06
CA ASP A 97 -4.60 -14.43 -4.19
C ASP A 97 -3.69 -14.21 -2.98
N VAL A 98 -4.02 -13.27 -2.09
CA VAL A 98 -3.15 -12.86 -0.97
C VAL A 98 -2.98 -13.97 0.06
N GLY A 99 -4.08 -14.50 0.60
CA GLY A 99 -4.04 -15.54 1.62
C GLY A 99 -3.23 -16.77 1.19
N PRO A 100 -3.53 -17.37 0.02
CA PRO A 100 -2.76 -18.49 -0.52
C PRO A 100 -1.26 -18.20 -0.69
N VAL A 101 -0.91 -17.01 -1.17
CA VAL A 101 0.50 -16.63 -1.38
C VAL A 101 1.24 -16.43 -0.07
N LEU A 102 0.65 -15.75 0.90
CA LEU A 102 1.27 -15.57 2.22
C LEU A 102 1.49 -16.91 2.93
N LEU A 103 0.52 -17.83 2.83
CA LEU A 103 0.64 -19.19 3.37
C LEU A 103 1.78 -19.98 2.69
N ASP A 104 1.91 -19.90 1.35
CA ASP A 104 3.01 -20.55 0.61
C ASP A 104 4.37 -19.99 1.01
N LEU A 105 4.51 -18.67 1.16
CA LEU A 105 5.73 -18.02 1.60
C LEU A 105 6.12 -18.47 3.03
N GLN A 106 5.16 -18.55 3.92
CA GLN A 106 5.35 -19.03 5.29
C GLN A 106 5.80 -20.49 5.31
N ALA A 107 5.17 -21.37 4.51
CA ALA A 107 5.57 -22.77 4.38
C ALA A 107 7.01 -22.95 3.86
N ARG A 108 7.56 -21.94 3.18
CA ARG A 108 8.94 -21.88 2.68
C ARG A 108 9.90 -21.19 3.63
N ASP A 109 9.46 -20.86 4.82
CA ASP A 109 10.25 -20.10 5.80
C ASP A 109 10.75 -18.77 5.20
N VAL A 110 9.88 -18.06 4.48
CA VAL A 110 10.12 -16.71 3.94
C VAL A 110 9.38 -15.70 4.81
N ARG A 111 10.11 -14.77 5.39
CA ARG A 111 9.53 -13.69 6.20
C ARG A 111 8.72 -12.75 5.32
N CYS A 112 7.53 -12.37 5.80
CA CYS A 112 6.63 -11.44 5.15
C CYS A 112 6.51 -10.17 5.99
N ALA A 113 6.89 -9.03 5.42
CA ALA A 113 6.77 -7.74 6.06
C ALA A 113 5.83 -6.83 5.27
N VAL A 114 5.24 -5.86 5.93
CA VAL A 114 4.49 -4.77 5.30
C VAL A 114 5.25 -3.46 5.49
N LEU A 115 5.35 -2.66 4.42
CA LEU A 115 5.80 -1.27 4.46
C LEU A 115 4.69 -0.40 3.89
N THR A 116 4.09 0.47 4.69
CA THR A 116 2.86 1.19 4.34
C THR A 116 2.88 2.67 4.71
N ASN A 117 2.17 3.50 3.91
CA ASN A 117 1.88 4.88 4.30
C ASN A 117 0.84 4.97 5.43
N GLY A 118 0.03 3.92 5.62
CA GLY A 118 -1.01 3.90 6.67
C GLY A 118 -0.44 3.99 8.08
N THR A 119 -1.22 4.55 8.99
CA THR A 119 -0.88 4.59 10.41
C THR A 119 -0.77 3.19 10.99
N PRO A 120 -0.04 2.97 12.10
CA PRO A 120 0.02 1.67 12.77
C PRO A 120 -1.37 1.16 13.14
N ALA A 121 -2.24 2.03 13.64
CA ALA A 121 -3.59 1.65 14.09
C ALA A 121 -4.47 1.20 12.92
N THR A 122 -4.58 2.01 11.86
CA THR A 122 -5.40 1.71 10.68
C THR A 122 -4.87 0.47 9.95
N SER A 123 -3.53 0.34 9.82
CA SER A 123 -2.92 -0.82 9.17
C SER A 123 -3.15 -2.12 9.94
N ALA A 124 -2.99 -2.10 11.28
CA ALA A 124 -3.25 -3.26 12.11
C ALA A 124 -4.72 -3.70 12.06
N ALA A 125 -5.67 -2.75 12.14
CA ALA A 125 -7.09 -3.03 12.02
C ALA A 125 -7.44 -3.61 10.64
N ALA A 126 -6.89 -3.05 9.56
CA ALA A 126 -7.15 -3.51 8.20
C ALA A 126 -6.61 -4.94 7.97
N LEU A 127 -5.38 -5.24 8.42
CA LEU A 127 -4.80 -6.59 8.35
C LEU A 127 -5.61 -7.61 9.15
N ALA A 128 -6.06 -7.25 10.36
CA ALA A 128 -6.87 -8.11 11.21
C ALA A 128 -8.25 -8.39 10.58
N ASN A 129 -8.93 -7.35 10.10
CA ASN A 129 -10.25 -7.48 9.45
C ASN A 129 -10.17 -8.27 8.13
N ALA A 130 -9.06 -8.15 7.40
CA ALA A 130 -8.80 -8.95 6.21
C ALA A 130 -8.38 -10.40 6.50
N GLY A 131 -8.17 -10.76 7.78
CA GLY A 131 -7.81 -12.12 8.21
C GLY A 131 -6.37 -12.53 7.89
N ILE A 132 -5.49 -11.61 7.52
CA ILE A 132 -4.12 -11.92 7.07
C ILE A 132 -3.03 -11.47 8.05
N ALA A 133 -3.38 -10.84 9.17
CA ALA A 133 -2.42 -10.30 10.13
C ALA A 133 -1.42 -11.37 10.66
N HIS A 134 -1.87 -12.60 10.85
CA HIS A 134 -1.05 -13.69 11.39
C HIS A 134 0.02 -14.23 10.42
N HIS A 135 0.00 -13.81 9.16
CA HIS A 135 1.01 -14.11 8.16
C HIS A 135 2.09 -13.02 8.03
N ILE A 136 1.93 -11.90 8.72
CA ILE A 136 2.84 -10.74 8.62
C ILE A 136 3.73 -10.69 9.86
N ASP A 137 5.03 -10.82 9.67
CA ASP A 137 6.03 -10.79 10.75
C ASP A 137 6.18 -9.39 11.36
N VAL A 138 6.11 -8.36 10.52
CA VAL A 138 6.21 -6.96 10.96
C VAL A 138 5.49 -6.01 9.99
N THR A 139 4.84 -5.00 10.54
CA THR A 139 4.28 -3.86 9.80
C THR A 139 5.10 -2.62 10.12
N LEU A 140 5.74 -2.06 9.09
CA LEU A 140 6.52 -0.83 9.18
C LEU A 140 5.68 0.32 8.61
N SER A 141 5.29 1.24 9.48
CA SER A 141 4.58 2.47 9.11
C SER A 141 5.57 3.59 8.84
N VAL A 142 5.22 4.46 7.89
CA VAL A 142 6.00 5.67 7.54
C VAL A 142 6.12 6.69 8.67
N GLU A 143 5.30 6.61 9.71
CA GLU A 143 5.32 7.58 10.81
C GLU A 143 6.70 7.71 11.44
N SER A 144 7.43 6.60 11.59
CA SER A 144 8.79 6.63 12.13
C SER A 144 9.82 7.25 11.18
N ALA A 145 9.49 7.43 9.90
CA ALA A 145 10.35 8.08 8.91
C ALA A 145 10.11 9.60 8.82
N GLY A 146 8.97 10.09 9.32
CA GLY A 146 8.56 11.48 9.16
C GLY A 146 8.38 11.91 7.69
N ALA A 147 8.01 10.98 6.81
CA ALA A 147 7.83 11.20 5.38
C ALA A 147 6.97 10.08 4.81
N PHE A 148 6.31 10.32 3.67
CA PHE A 148 5.57 9.30 2.95
C PHE A 148 6.40 8.69 1.81
N LYS A 149 6.08 7.45 1.40
CA LYS A 149 6.59 6.90 0.14
C LYS A 149 6.30 7.90 -0.99
N PRO A 150 7.18 8.07 -1.98
CA PRO A 150 8.38 7.29 -2.24
C PRO A 150 9.67 7.90 -1.65
N ASP A 151 9.61 8.63 -0.53
CA ASP A 151 10.81 9.15 0.12
C ASP A 151 11.75 8.00 0.54
N ARG A 152 13.05 8.18 0.30
CA ARG A 152 14.08 7.21 0.62
C ARG A 152 14.07 6.77 2.10
N ARG A 153 13.80 7.68 3.02
CA ARG A 153 13.72 7.43 4.47
C ARG A 153 12.73 6.32 4.83
N VAL A 154 11.67 6.17 4.02
CA VAL A 154 10.66 5.14 4.25
C VAL A 154 11.20 3.75 3.94
N TYR A 155 11.86 3.57 2.80
CA TYR A 155 12.44 2.27 2.45
C TYR A 155 13.61 1.88 3.37
N GLU A 156 14.32 2.87 3.94
CA GLU A 156 15.35 2.64 4.97
C GLU A 156 14.82 1.94 6.22
N LEU A 157 13.53 2.08 6.55
CA LEU A 157 12.93 1.37 7.69
C LEU A 157 13.13 -0.14 7.57
N VAL A 158 13.00 -0.68 6.36
CA VAL A 158 13.19 -2.12 6.10
C VAL A 158 14.64 -2.53 6.35
N THR A 159 15.59 -1.80 5.77
CA THR A 159 17.02 -2.12 5.92
C THR A 159 17.51 -1.97 7.35
N LYS A 160 16.99 -0.97 8.08
CA LYS A 160 17.27 -0.77 9.51
C LYS A 160 16.68 -1.88 10.38
N HIS A 161 15.43 -2.28 10.12
CA HIS A 161 14.75 -3.33 10.89
C HIS A 161 15.47 -4.69 10.77
N TYR A 162 15.87 -5.06 9.55
CA TYR A 162 16.47 -6.38 9.30
C TYR A 162 17.99 -6.39 9.35
N GLY A 163 18.65 -5.24 9.42
CA GLY A 163 20.12 -5.15 9.39
C GLY A 163 20.74 -5.66 8.09
N ALA A 164 20.07 -5.50 6.95
CA ALA A 164 20.50 -6.05 5.67
C ALA A 164 20.41 -5.01 4.54
N PRO A 165 21.27 -5.10 3.50
CA PRO A 165 21.24 -4.15 2.39
C PRO A 165 19.98 -4.32 1.52
N ALA A 166 19.56 -3.23 0.84
CA ALA A 166 18.31 -3.15 0.07
C ALA A 166 18.14 -4.29 -0.95
N GLY A 167 19.18 -4.67 -1.68
CA GLY A 167 19.15 -5.74 -2.69
C GLY A 167 18.85 -7.14 -2.13
N ARG A 168 18.79 -7.31 -0.80
CA ARG A 168 18.44 -8.56 -0.13
C ARG A 168 16.93 -8.71 0.10
N PHE A 169 16.12 -7.72 -0.28
CA PHE A 169 14.67 -7.74 -0.16
C PHE A 169 14.02 -7.82 -1.53
N VAL A 170 12.91 -8.54 -1.61
CA VAL A 170 11.94 -8.43 -2.70
C VAL A 170 10.82 -7.52 -2.21
N PHE A 171 10.67 -6.36 -2.86
CA PHE A 171 9.59 -5.44 -2.56
C PHE A 171 8.44 -5.65 -3.56
N VAL A 172 7.24 -5.81 -3.06
CA VAL A 172 6.04 -6.11 -3.85
C VAL A 172 5.04 -4.98 -3.71
N THR A 173 4.65 -4.37 -4.81
CA THR A 173 3.65 -3.32 -4.84
C THR A 173 2.87 -3.33 -6.15
N SER A 174 1.59 -2.92 -6.10
CA SER A 174 0.78 -2.67 -7.30
C SER A 174 0.83 -1.21 -7.75
N ASN A 175 1.39 -0.32 -6.93
CA ASN A 175 1.53 1.09 -7.25
C ASN A 175 2.82 1.33 -8.06
N GLY A 176 2.71 1.78 -9.33
CA GLY A 176 3.87 2.01 -10.21
C GLY A 176 4.89 2.98 -9.62
N TRP A 177 4.42 4.12 -9.08
CA TRP A 177 5.26 5.12 -8.42
C TRP A 177 6.05 4.56 -7.22
N ASP A 178 5.44 3.64 -6.44
CA ASP A 178 6.09 2.99 -5.29
C ASP A 178 7.11 1.93 -5.77
N ALA A 179 6.79 1.23 -6.86
CA ALA A 179 7.72 0.31 -7.52
C ALA A 179 8.99 1.05 -7.97
N THR A 180 8.83 2.21 -8.62
CA THR A 180 9.94 3.07 -9.04
C THR A 180 10.74 3.57 -7.84
N GLY A 181 10.07 4.03 -6.77
CA GLY A 181 10.73 4.51 -5.54
C GLY A 181 11.57 3.43 -4.85
N ALA A 182 11.01 2.22 -4.68
CA ALA A 182 11.71 1.10 -4.09
C ALA A 182 12.89 0.60 -4.96
N ALA A 183 12.74 0.61 -6.28
CA ALA A 183 13.81 0.28 -7.22
C ALA A 183 14.94 1.33 -7.17
N ALA A 184 14.61 2.62 -7.10
CA ALA A 184 15.57 3.70 -6.94
C ALA A 184 16.31 3.63 -5.58
N PHE A 185 15.68 3.10 -4.55
CA PHE A 185 16.32 2.81 -3.27
C PHE A 185 17.30 1.62 -3.35
N GLY A 186 17.14 0.72 -4.33
CA GLY A 186 17.98 -0.44 -4.56
C GLY A 186 17.38 -1.78 -4.14
N MET A 187 16.08 -1.84 -3.89
CA MET A 187 15.36 -3.10 -3.67
C MET A 187 15.11 -3.84 -4.99
N ARG A 188 14.95 -5.15 -4.93
CA ARG A 188 14.50 -5.98 -6.04
C ARG A 188 12.98 -5.91 -6.07
N VAL A 189 12.40 -5.25 -7.08
CA VAL A 189 10.97 -4.94 -7.10
C VAL A 189 10.21 -5.91 -7.99
N ALA A 190 9.13 -6.49 -7.46
CA ALA A 190 8.09 -7.18 -8.19
C ALA A 190 6.85 -6.29 -8.25
N TRP A 191 6.58 -5.71 -9.41
CA TRP A 191 5.40 -4.88 -9.63
C TRP A 191 4.20 -5.77 -9.99
N CYS A 192 3.20 -5.81 -9.09
CA CYS A 192 1.97 -6.55 -9.27
C CYS A 192 0.96 -5.73 -10.07
N ASN A 193 1.02 -5.84 -11.39
CA ASN A 193 0.22 -5.04 -12.33
C ASN A 193 -1.13 -5.70 -12.65
N ARG A 194 -2.01 -5.78 -11.66
CA ARG A 194 -3.34 -6.42 -11.78
C ARG A 194 -4.22 -5.82 -12.86
N ASN A 195 -4.06 -4.52 -13.14
CA ASN A 195 -4.94 -3.75 -14.02
C ASN A 195 -4.36 -3.51 -15.41
N GLY A 196 -3.21 -4.12 -15.76
CA GLY A 196 -2.59 -3.94 -17.07
C GLY A 196 -2.16 -2.49 -17.36
N MET A 197 -1.78 -1.74 -16.32
CA MET A 197 -1.35 -0.35 -16.47
C MET A 197 -0.02 -0.26 -17.21
N PRO A 198 0.24 0.83 -17.96
CA PRO A 198 1.55 1.05 -18.56
C PRO A 198 2.63 1.15 -17.47
N THR A 199 3.83 0.65 -17.79
CA THR A 199 5.00 0.80 -16.91
C THR A 199 5.38 2.27 -16.78
N GLU A 200 5.78 2.68 -15.59
CA GLU A 200 6.33 4.02 -15.37
C GLU A 200 7.55 4.25 -16.27
N THR A 201 7.57 5.38 -16.95
CA THR A 201 8.69 5.78 -17.83
C THR A 201 9.74 6.60 -17.10
N PHE A 202 9.48 6.94 -15.85
CA PHE A 202 10.34 7.69 -14.96
C PHE A 202 11.03 6.77 -13.95
N GLY A 203 12.35 6.89 -13.81
CA GLY A 203 13.15 6.15 -12.85
C GLY A 203 13.46 4.69 -13.23
N PRO A 204 14.04 3.90 -12.32
CA PRO A 204 14.40 2.51 -12.59
C PRO A 204 13.16 1.62 -12.75
N PRO A 205 13.16 0.71 -13.73
CA PRO A 205 12.06 -0.24 -13.89
C PRO A 205 12.05 -1.29 -12.76
N PRO A 206 10.90 -1.95 -12.50
CA PRO A 206 10.85 -3.11 -11.63
C PRO A 206 11.66 -4.28 -12.23
N ALA A 207 12.19 -5.14 -11.35
CA ALA A 207 12.91 -6.35 -11.77
C ALA A 207 11.95 -7.41 -12.37
N TRP A 208 10.70 -7.41 -11.92
CA TRP A 208 9.65 -8.30 -12.40
C TRP A 208 8.32 -7.57 -12.47
N THR A 209 7.51 -7.94 -13.47
CA THR A 209 6.10 -7.54 -13.58
C THR A 209 5.25 -8.78 -13.44
N LEU A 210 4.34 -8.79 -12.48
CA LEU A 210 3.41 -9.87 -12.18
C LEU A 210 2.00 -9.45 -12.57
N ARG A 211 1.16 -10.38 -13.00
CA ARG A 211 -0.29 -10.16 -13.21
C ARG A 211 -1.06 -10.19 -11.88
N ASP A 212 -0.62 -11.07 -10.99
CA ASP A 212 -1.13 -11.23 -9.63
C ASP A 212 -0.02 -11.80 -8.72
N LEU A 213 -0.28 -11.93 -7.42
CA LEU A 213 0.72 -12.39 -6.47
C LEU A 213 1.06 -13.89 -6.60
N SER A 214 0.24 -14.70 -7.27
CA SER A 214 0.52 -16.14 -7.44
C SER A 214 1.83 -16.42 -8.17
N GLU A 215 2.25 -15.47 -9.02
CA GLU A 215 3.52 -15.54 -9.75
C GLU A 215 4.77 -15.29 -8.87
N LEU A 216 4.59 -14.74 -7.64
CA LEU A 216 5.70 -14.42 -6.73
C LEU A 216 6.50 -15.66 -6.30
N LYS A 217 5.86 -16.82 -6.27
CA LYS A 217 6.49 -18.10 -5.99
C LYS A 217 7.72 -18.35 -6.87
N ALA A 218 7.59 -18.14 -8.18
CA ALA A 218 8.68 -18.36 -9.12
C ALA A 218 9.89 -17.44 -8.86
N ILE A 219 9.64 -16.22 -8.39
CA ILE A 219 10.68 -15.25 -8.03
C ILE A 219 11.47 -15.72 -6.79
N VAL A 220 10.75 -16.21 -5.78
CA VAL A 220 11.36 -16.68 -4.54
C VAL A 220 12.15 -17.96 -4.76
N ASP A 221 11.67 -18.88 -5.60
CA ASP A 221 12.37 -20.13 -5.95
C ASP A 221 13.65 -19.90 -6.75
N ALA A 222 13.69 -18.86 -7.60
CA ALA A 222 14.84 -18.51 -8.44
C ALA A 222 15.85 -17.58 -7.73
N SER A 223 15.57 -17.16 -6.50
CA SER A 223 16.37 -16.19 -5.72
C SER A 223 17.30 -16.89 -4.71
#